data_77c9c5f79a1e4d829e8b6e7fcef7653c
#
_entry.id   77c9c5f79a1e4d829e8b6e7fcef7653c
#
_cell.length_a   1.000
_cell.length_b   1.000
_cell.length_c   1.000
_cell.angle_alpha   90.00
_cell.angle_beta   90.00
_cell.angle_gamma   90.00
#
_symmetry.space_group_name_H-M   'P 1'
#
loop_
_entity.id
_entity.type
_entity.pdbx_description
1 polymer ?
#
loop_
_entity_poly.entity_id
_entity_poly.type
_entity_poly.pdbx_seq_one_letter_code
_entity_poly.pdbx_strand_id
1 'polypeptide(L)' 'IPGKSEFPSRWSDRQVINYISDIIKDPRSRWTQQPGKPVRWRIEGRRNGVDIRVIVEPQGQGVITAFPTNRPRNP' A
#
# COMPACT_ATOMS: atom_id res chain seq x y z
N ILE A 1 -2.71 -5.81 9.49
CA ILE A 1 -2.25 -5.68 8.11
C ILE A 1 -0.74 -5.92 8.07
N PRO A 2 -0.26 -6.80 7.19
CA PRO A 2 1.18 -6.96 7.03
C PRO A 2 1.84 -5.61 6.70
N GLY A 3 2.96 -5.31 7.35
CA GLY A 3 3.67 -4.06 7.13
C GLY A 3 3.18 -2.89 7.95
N LYS A 4 2.16 -3.06 8.81
CA LYS A 4 1.63 -1.98 9.63
C LYS A 4 2.73 -1.32 10.47
N SER A 5 3.67 -2.10 11.00
CA SER A 5 4.75 -1.60 11.83
C SER A 5 5.72 -0.68 11.09
N GLU A 6 5.67 -0.66 9.76
CA GLU A 6 6.53 0.20 8.95
C GLU A 6 5.94 1.60 8.73
N PHE A 7 4.64 1.78 9.00
CA PHE A 7 3.98 3.08 8.90
C PHE A 7 4.25 3.90 10.16
N PRO A 8 4.02 5.23 10.10
CA PRO A 8 4.19 6.06 11.30
C PRO A 8 3.40 5.47 12.48
N SER A 9 4.05 5.37 13.63
CA SER A 9 3.44 4.75 14.80
C SER A 9 2.20 5.51 15.29
N ARG A 10 2.10 6.81 14.98
CA ARG A 10 0.94 7.64 15.33
C ARG A 10 -0.28 7.33 14.48
N TRP A 11 -0.12 6.60 13.37
CA TRP A 11 -1.24 6.25 12.53
C TRP A 11 -1.98 5.05 13.14
N SER A 12 -3.29 5.17 13.30
CA SER A 12 -4.11 4.04 13.76
C SER A 12 -4.26 3.01 12.65
N ASP A 13 -4.67 1.81 13.01
CA ASP A 13 -4.95 0.76 12.03
C ASP A 13 -6.03 1.23 11.05
N ARG A 14 -7.06 1.90 11.53
CA ARG A 14 -8.12 2.44 10.69
C ARG A 14 -7.57 3.47 9.70
N GLN A 15 -6.67 4.32 10.14
CA GLN A 15 -6.08 5.34 9.28
C GLN A 15 -5.26 4.69 8.16
N VAL A 16 -4.48 3.68 8.47
CA VAL A 16 -3.71 2.93 7.48
C VAL A 16 -4.65 2.29 6.46
N ILE A 17 -5.69 1.62 6.93
CA ILE A 17 -6.67 0.97 6.06
C ILE A 17 -7.37 1.99 5.16
N ASN A 18 -7.74 3.14 5.70
CA ASN A 18 -8.40 4.19 4.92
C ASN A 18 -7.48 4.74 3.84
N TYR A 19 -6.21 4.96 4.15
CA TYR A 19 -5.25 5.45 3.15
C TYR A 19 -5.03 4.41 2.05
N ILE A 20 -4.92 3.15 2.40
CA ILE A 20 -4.77 2.09 1.42
C ILE A 20 -5.99 2.04 0.49
N SER A 21 -7.18 2.11 1.06
CA SER A 21 -8.41 2.12 0.28
C SER A 21 -8.48 3.34 -0.65
N ASP A 22 -8.10 4.52 -0.15
CA ASP A 22 -8.07 5.74 -0.96
C ASP A 22 -7.13 5.59 -2.14
N ILE A 23 -5.94 5.04 -1.90
CA ILE A 23 -4.94 4.86 -2.95
C ILE A 23 -5.46 3.92 -4.03
N ILE A 24 -6.10 2.83 -3.63
CA ILE A 24 -6.65 1.87 -4.59
C ILE A 24 -7.73 2.51 -5.47
N LYS A 25 -8.54 3.38 -4.88
CA LYS A 25 -9.67 4.02 -5.57
C LYS A 25 -9.28 5.30 -6.31
N ASP A 26 -8.11 5.86 -6.05
CA ASP A 26 -7.69 7.13 -6.62
C ASP A 26 -7.28 6.92 -8.08
N PRO A 27 -7.96 7.59 -9.03
CA PRO A 27 -7.61 7.43 -10.45
C PRO A 27 -6.22 7.96 -10.79
N ARG A 28 -5.60 8.75 -9.89
CA ARG A 28 -4.23 9.24 -10.10
C ARG A 28 -3.18 8.26 -9.62
N SER A 29 -3.56 7.20 -8.92
CA SER A 29 -2.62 6.19 -8.46
C SER A 29 -2.06 5.43 -9.66
N ARG A 30 -0.79 5.06 -9.55
CA ARG A 30 -0.12 4.31 -10.60
C ARG A 30 -0.25 2.82 -10.35
N TRP A 31 -0.87 2.12 -11.29
CA TRP A 31 -0.99 0.67 -11.24
C TRP A 31 0.06 0.06 -12.16
N THR A 32 0.88 -0.84 -11.62
CA THR A 32 1.92 -1.52 -12.37
C THR A 32 1.79 -3.02 -12.13
N GLN A 33 1.83 -3.78 -13.20
CA GLN A 33 1.79 -5.24 -13.10
C GLN A 33 3.14 -5.73 -12.59
N GLN A 34 3.12 -6.48 -11.50
CA GLN A 34 4.33 -7.04 -10.90
C GLN A 34 4.54 -8.45 -11.46
N PRO A 35 5.69 -8.75 -12.08
CA PRO A 35 5.95 -10.09 -12.60
C PRO A 35 5.95 -11.12 -11.49
N GLY A 36 5.53 -12.34 -11.83
CA GLY A 36 5.51 -13.45 -10.90
C GLY A 36 4.41 -14.42 -11.23
N LYS A 37 4.31 -15.48 -10.44
CA LYS A 37 3.28 -16.52 -10.57
C LYS A 37 2.66 -16.74 -9.20
N PRO A 38 1.44 -16.23 -8.95
CA PRO A 38 0.62 -15.45 -9.88
C PRO A 38 1.13 -14.01 -10.06
N VAL A 39 0.73 -13.39 -11.14
CA VAL A 39 1.00 -11.97 -11.39
C VAL A 39 0.19 -11.15 -10.40
N ARG A 40 0.79 -10.11 -9.85
CA ARG A 40 0.15 -9.21 -8.89
C ARG A 40 0.21 -7.79 -9.42
N TRP A 41 -0.61 -6.93 -8.81
CA TRP A 41 -0.61 -5.51 -9.15
C TRP A 41 0.05 -4.72 -8.01
N ARG A 42 0.86 -3.76 -8.41
CA ARG A 42 1.51 -2.82 -7.50
C ARG A 42 0.88 -1.46 -7.72
N ILE A 43 0.35 -0.87 -6.66
CA ILE A 43 -0.28 0.44 -6.70
C ILE A 43 0.53 1.38 -5.84
N GLU A 44 0.88 2.53 -6.37
CA GLU A 44 1.68 3.51 -5.63
C GLU A 44 0.91 4.79 -5.45
N GLY A 45 0.97 5.34 -4.24
CA GLY A 45 0.33 6.60 -3.90
C GLY A 45 1.09 7.26 -2.76
N ARG A 46 0.62 8.44 -2.36
CA ARG A 46 1.27 9.21 -1.31
C ARG A 46 0.21 9.83 -0.41
N ARG A 47 0.43 9.73 0.90
CA ARG A 47 -0.44 10.32 1.91
C ARG A 47 0.41 10.87 3.05
N ASN A 48 0.17 12.14 3.41
CA ASN A 48 0.89 12.81 4.51
C ASN A 48 2.40 12.67 4.39
N GLY A 49 2.94 12.84 3.19
CA GLY A 49 4.38 12.76 2.97
C GLY A 49 4.94 11.35 2.95
N VAL A 50 4.13 10.33 3.09
CA VAL A 50 4.57 8.94 3.07
C VAL A 50 4.20 8.31 1.74
N ASP A 51 5.20 7.80 1.03
CA ASP A 51 4.98 7.04 -0.19
C ASP A 51 4.59 5.63 0.17
N ILE A 52 3.44 5.18 -0.32
CA ILE A 52 2.85 3.90 0.05
C ILE A 52 2.76 3.01 -1.18
N ARG A 53 3.24 1.79 -1.04
CA ARG A 53 3.09 0.77 -2.08
C ARG A 53 2.11 -0.29 -1.58
N VAL A 54 1.11 -0.58 -2.40
CA VAL A 54 0.10 -1.58 -2.08
C VAL A 54 0.21 -2.71 -3.10
N ILE A 55 0.25 -3.94 -2.63
CA ILE A 55 0.27 -5.13 -3.48
C ILE A 55 -1.09 -5.79 -3.39
N VAL A 56 -1.72 -5.98 -4.54
CA VAL A 56 -3.05 -6.61 -4.60
C VAL A 56 -3.01 -7.88 -5.45
N GLU A 57 -4.01 -8.72 -5.26
CA GLU A 57 -4.14 -9.96 -5.99
C GLU A 57 -4.32 -9.70 -7.50
N PRO A 58 -4.09 -10.72 -8.34
CA PRO A 58 -4.13 -10.55 -9.80
C PRO A 58 -5.42 -9.92 -10.32
N GLN A 59 -6.54 -10.19 -9.65
CA GLN A 59 -7.84 -9.66 -10.06
C GLN A 59 -8.20 -8.36 -9.36
N GLY A 60 -7.30 -7.82 -8.52
CA GLY A 60 -7.55 -6.58 -7.84
C GLY A 60 -8.56 -6.65 -6.72
N GLN A 61 -8.91 -7.83 -6.25
CA GLN A 61 -9.98 -8.01 -5.28
C GLN A 61 -9.53 -7.99 -3.82
N GLY A 62 -8.26 -8.19 -3.55
CA GLY A 62 -7.77 -8.24 -2.19
C GLY A 62 -6.39 -7.67 -2.05
N VAL A 63 -6.14 -7.03 -0.90
CA VAL A 63 -4.82 -6.50 -0.56
C VAL A 63 -3.99 -7.62 0.05
N ILE A 64 -2.81 -7.88 -0.52
CA ILE A 64 -1.88 -8.86 0.01
C ILE A 64 -1.04 -8.21 1.10
N THR A 65 -0.49 -7.02 0.80
CA THR A 65 0.32 -6.28 1.76
C THR A 65 0.40 -4.82 1.33
N ALA A 66 0.82 -3.96 2.25
CA ALA A 66 1.09 -2.55 1.97
C ALA A 66 2.21 -2.08 2.88
N PHE A 67 3.07 -1.22 2.37
CA PHE A 67 4.19 -0.71 3.14
C PHE A 67 4.67 0.63 2.58
N PRO A 68 5.30 1.47 3.43
CA PRO A 68 5.91 2.71 2.96
C PRO A 68 7.23 2.43 2.25
N THR A 69 7.56 3.29 1.28
CA THR A 69 8.79 3.12 0.51
C THR A 69 9.82 4.22 0.75
N ASN A 70 9.43 5.29 1.43
CA ASN A 70 10.32 6.45 1.64
C ASN A 70 10.61 6.72 3.10
N ARG A 71 10.54 5.70 3.96
CA ARG A 71 10.89 5.86 5.37
C ARG A 71 11.49 4.58 5.93
N PRO A 72 12.38 4.69 6.94
CA PRO A 72 12.95 3.51 7.57
C PRO A 72 11.89 2.79 8.40
N ARG A 73 12.17 1.53 8.70
CA ARG A 73 11.31 0.76 9.60
C ARG A 73 11.31 1.38 10.99
N ASN A 74 10.17 1.26 11.65
CA ASN A 74 10.10 1.60 13.07
C ASN A 74 10.94 0.62 13.86
N PRO A 75 11.60 1.09 14.91
CA PRO A 75 12.40 0.22 15.79
C PRO A 75 11.52 -0.83 16.46
#